data_9ed581b6e6b715aa9229b9a32cb7e2da
#
_entry.id   9ed581b6e6b715aa9229b9a32cb7e2da
#
_cell.length_a   1.000
_cell.length_b   1.000
_cell.length_c   1.000
_cell.angle_alpha   90.00
_cell.angle_beta   90.00
_cell.angle_gamma   90.00
#
_symmetry.space_group_name_H-M   'P 1'
#
loop_
_entity.id
_entity.type
_entity.pdbx_description
1 polymer ?
#
loop_
_entity_poly.entity_id
_entity_poly.type
_entity_poly.pdbx_seq_one_letter_code
_entity_poly.pdbx_strand_id
1 'polypeptide(L)'
;MVSVDASAVEDLVAAGRIPVVSSVAPNEEDATEVLNVNADSAAAALAAAVGAHKLVILTDVDGLYADWPDKNSLIGRIGVENLRDMLPDLESGMRPKMEACVRAIDGGVPQAHVIDGRKPHSILNEIFTSAGIGTMVMPDEG
;
A
#
# COMPACT_ATOMS: atom_id res chain seq x y z
N MET A 1 7.60 6.10 12.33
CA MET A 1 8.34 4.84 12.16
C MET A 1 9.74 5.20 11.71
N VAL A 2 10.73 4.84 12.48
CA VAL A 2 12.13 5.30 12.28
C VAL A 2 12.91 4.27 11.45
N SER A 3 12.68 2.97 11.70
CA SER A 3 13.32 1.88 10.96
C SER A 3 12.43 0.65 10.90
N VAL A 4 12.70 -0.25 9.97
CA VAL A 4 12.07 -1.57 9.87
C VAL A 4 13.18 -2.61 9.77
N ASP A 5 13.21 -3.54 10.73
CA ASP A 5 14.01 -4.75 10.63
C ASP A 5 13.15 -5.85 9.98
N ALA A 6 13.44 -6.18 8.73
CA ALA A 6 12.70 -7.15 7.95
C ALA A 6 13.23 -8.60 8.09
N SER A 7 14.31 -8.83 8.85
CA SER A 7 15.03 -10.11 8.90
C SER A 7 14.12 -11.29 9.24
N ALA A 8 13.24 -11.15 10.23
CA ALA A 8 12.30 -12.22 10.60
C ALA A 8 11.28 -12.55 9.50
N VAL A 9 10.86 -11.55 8.73
CA VAL A 9 9.95 -11.74 7.58
C VAL A 9 10.68 -12.44 6.44
N GLU A 10 11.90 -12.01 6.15
CA GLU A 10 12.77 -12.60 5.11
C GLU A 10 13.07 -14.07 5.42
N ASP A 11 13.41 -14.41 6.65
CA ASP A 11 13.65 -15.80 7.09
C ASP A 11 12.40 -16.68 6.88
N LEU A 12 11.22 -16.17 7.22
CA LEU A 12 9.95 -16.90 7.01
C LEU A 12 9.67 -17.11 5.52
N VAL A 13 9.88 -16.10 4.70
CA VAL A 13 9.69 -16.17 3.24
C VAL A 13 10.69 -17.16 2.64
N ALA A 14 11.97 -17.08 3.03
CA ALA A 14 13.00 -18.04 2.58
C ALA A 14 12.67 -19.48 2.97
N ALA A 15 11.98 -19.69 4.09
CA ALA A 15 11.48 -20.99 4.51
C ALA A 15 10.18 -21.44 3.80
N GLY A 16 9.70 -20.68 2.79
CA GLY A 16 8.48 -20.97 2.03
C GLY A 16 7.19 -20.69 2.82
N ARG A 17 7.23 -19.86 3.83
CA ARG A 17 6.09 -19.49 4.66
C ARG A 17 5.50 -18.16 4.21
N ILE A 18 4.22 -17.93 4.53
CA ILE A 18 3.53 -16.66 4.34
C ILE A 18 3.45 -15.97 5.70
N PRO A 19 4.29 -14.94 5.95
CA PRO A 19 4.23 -14.20 7.22
C PRO A 19 2.94 -13.37 7.30
N VAL A 20 2.31 -13.39 8.47
CA VAL A 20 1.20 -12.50 8.82
C VAL A 20 1.67 -11.58 9.93
N VAL A 21 1.71 -10.28 9.65
CA VAL A 21 2.28 -9.26 10.53
C VAL A 21 1.16 -8.35 11.06
N SER A 22 1.10 -8.18 12.38
CA SER A 22 0.19 -7.22 12.99
C SER A 22 0.76 -5.80 12.97
N SER A 23 -0.11 -4.80 12.97
CA SER A 23 0.26 -3.37 12.95
C SER A 23 0.62 -2.86 14.36
N VAL A 24 1.57 -3.51 15.02
CA VAL A 24 2.10 -3.12 16.32
C VAL A 24 3.62 -3.03 16.27
N ALA A 25 4.19 -2.13 17.03
CA ALA A 25 5.64 -1.94 17.13
C ALA A 25 6.06 -1.62 18.57
N PRO A 26 7.28 -1.99 18.98
CA PRO A 26 7.80 -1.54 20.28
C PRO A 26 7.98 -0.02 20.25
N ASN A 27 7.79 0.60 21.42
CA ASN A 27 8.19 1.99 21.63
C ASN A 27 9.71 2.06 21.77
N GLU A 28 10.37 2.95 21.00
CA GLU A 28 11.84 3.11 21.06
C GLU A 28 12.31 3.70 22.40
N GLU A 29 11.45 4.51 23.06
CA GLU A 29 11.77 5.12 24.36
C GLU A 29 11.50 4.19 25.54
N ASP A 30 10.57 3.25 25.40
CA ASP A 30 10.23 2.25 26.43
C ASP A 30 9.91 0.91 25.76
N ALA A 31 10.88 0.01 25.78
CA ALA A 31 10.75 -1.34 25.19
C ALA A 31 9.67 -2.23 25.85
N THR A 32 9.09 -1.82 26.98
CA THR A 32 7.96 -2.51 27.62
C THR A 32 6.61 -2.07 27.07
N GLU A 33 6.57 -0.96 26.33
CA GLU A 33 5.37 -0.42 25.72
C GLU A 33 5.25 -0.86 24.24
N VAL A 34 4.04 -1.26 23.86
CA VAL A 34 3.71 -1.62 22.48
C VAL A 34 2.77 -0.57 21.91
N LEU A 35 3.16 0.00 20.77
CA LEU A 35 2.40 1.02 20.07
C LEU A 35 1.56 0.41 18.95
N ASN A 36 0.32 0.86 18.83
CA ASN A 36 -0.49 0.59 17.65
C ASN A 36 -0.06 1.53 16.51
N VAL A 37 0.32 0.96 15.38
CA VAL A 37 0.80 1.69 14.20
C VAL A 37 -0.27 1.65 13.12
N ASN A 38 -0.41 2.74 12.34
CA ASN A 38 -1.29 2.73 11.18
C ASN A 38 -0.89 1.60 10.22
N ALA A 39 -1.83 0.72 9.88
CA ALA A 39 -1.57 -0.51 9.12
C ALA A 39 -1.08 -0.21 7.68
N ASP A 40 -1.62 0.81 7.01
CA ASP A 40 -1.20 1.18 5.66
C ASP A 40 0.27 1.66 5.67
N SER A 41 0.63 2.47 6.68
CA SER A 41 2.00 2.96 6.87
C SER A 41 2.97 1.83 7.21
N ALA A 42 2.55 0.89 8.05
CA ALA A 42 3.37 -0.27 8.41
C ALA A 42 3.60 -1.18 7.19
N ALA A 43 2.56 -1.43 6.40
CA ALA A 43 2.64 -2.24 5.18
C ALA A 43 3.56 -1.61 4.14
N ALA A 44 3.47 -0.30 3.91
CA ALA A 44 4.35 0.41 2.98
C ALA A 44 5.82 0.35 3.41
N ALA A 45 6.10 0.56 4.68
CA ALA A 45 7.46 0.50 5.21
C ALA A 45 8.04 -0.92 5.15
N LEU A 46 7.25 -1.94 5.47
CA LEU A 46 7.65 -3.33 5.35
C LEU A 46 7.88 -3.73 3.89
N ALA A 47 6.98 -3.34 2.97
CA ALA A 47 7.13 -3.61 1.54
C ALA A 47 8.44 -3.04 0.98
N ALA A 48 8.79 -1.81 1.35
CA ALA A 48 10.07 -1.20 0.97
C ALA A 48 11.26 -1.96 1.58
N ALA A 49 11.20 -2.33 2.87
CA ALA A 49 12.28 -3.01 3.57
C ALA A 49 12.59 -4.41 3.00
N VAL A 50 11.57 -5.18 2.61
CA VAL A 50 11.77 -6.51 2.01
C VAL A 50 12.00 -6.48 0.49
N GLY A 51 12.04 -5.31 -0.13
CA GLY A 51 12.17 -5.17 -1.59
C GLY A 51 10.97 -5.81 -2.33
N ALA A 52 9.76 -5.60 -1.85
CA ALA A 52 8.56 -6.21 -2.43
C ALA A 52 8.36 -5.78 -3.89
N HIS A 53 7.90 -6.70 -4.72
CA HIS A 53 7.55 -6.40 -6.11
C HIS A 53 6.26 -5.60 -6.22
N LYS A 54 5.36 -5.74 -5.26
CA LYS A 54 4.07 -5.06 -5.21
C LYS A 54 3.62 -4.83 -3.77
N LEU A 55 2.98 -3.69 -3.52
CA LEU A 55 2.15 -3.46 -2.35
C LEU A 55 0.69 -3.52 -2.79
N VAL A 56 -0.16 -4.26 -2.09
CA VAL A 56 -1.61 -4.28 -2.34
C VAL A 56 -2.35 -3.89 -1.08
N ILE A 57 -3.06 -2.77 -1.14
CA ILE A 57 -3.92 -2.26 -0.06
C ILE A 57 -5.36 -2.64 -0.36
N LEU A 58 -5.95 -3.42 0.54
CA LEU A 58 -7.37 -3.77 0.47
C LEU A 58 -8.20 -2.73 1.23
N THR A 59 -9.24 -2.23 0.57
CA THR A 59 -10.15 -1.22 1.12
C THR A 59 -11.61 -1.60 0.84
N ASP A 60 -12.53 -0.74 1.20
CA ASP A 60 -13.97 -0.87 0.97
C ASP A 60 -14.50 0.02 -0.18
N VAL A 61 -13.59 0.53 -1.01
CA VAL A 61 -13.90 1.28 -2.23
C VAL A 61 -13.13 0.70 -3.41
N ASP A 62 -13.59 0.96 -4.64
CA ASP A 62 -12.96 0.37 -5.84
C ASP A 62 -11.52 0.85 -6.07
N GLY A 63 -11.19 2.07 -5.67
CA GLY A 63 -9.88 2.69 -5.84
C GLY A 63 -9.95 4.20 -5.73
N LEU A 64 -9.02 4.91 -6.38
CA LEU A 64 -8.96 6.37 -6.44
C LEU A 64 -9.85 6.90 -7.56
N TYR A 65 -10.64 7.92 -7.27
CA TYR A 65 -11.50 8.61 -8.23
C TYR A 65 -10.96 10.02 -8.50
N ALA A 66 -11.00 10.44 -9.77
CA ALA A 66 -10.62 11.80 -10.15
C ALA A 66 -11.64 12.85 -9.67
N ASP A 67 -12.91 12.47 -9.61
CA ASP A 67 -14.02 13.35 -9.20
C ASP A 67 -15.05 12.54 -8.39
N TRP A 68 -14.80 12.37 -7.11
CA TRP A 68 -15.75 11.71 -6.21
C TRP A 68 -16.98 12.60 -5.98
N PRO A 69 -18.24 12.09 -6.06
CA PRO A 69 -18.65 10.67 -6.09
C PRO A 69 -18.93 10.07 -7.49
N ASP A 70 -18.45 10.67 -8.58
CA ASP A 70 -18.61 10.07 -9.92
C ASP A 70 -17.82 8.77 -10.04
N LYS A 71 -18.53 7.64 -10.05
CA LYS A 71 -17.94 6.31 -10.17
C LYS A 71 -17.31 6.02 -11.54
N ASN A 72 -17.63 6.81 -12.56
CA ASN A 72 -17.00 6.68 -13.88
C ASN A 72 -15.62 7.36 -13.93
N SER A 73 -15.27 8.12 -12.90
CA SER A 73 -13.98 8.80 -12.79
C SER A 73 -12.88 7.96 -12.11
N LEU A 74 -13.07 6.63 -11.97
CA LEU A 74 -12.08 5.73 -11.39
C LEU A 74 -10.77 5.80 -12.18
N ILE A 75 -9.67 6.08 -11.47
CA ILE A 75 -8.32 6.14 -12.03
C ILE A 75 -7.71 4.75 -11.96
N GLY A 76 -7.56 4.08 -13.12
CA GLY A 76 -6.96 2.74 -13.16
C GLY A 76 -5.45 2.74 -12.96
N ARG A 77 -4.75 3.78 -13.41
CA ARG A 77 -3.29 3.95 -13.26
C ARG A 77 -2.93 5.40 -13.04
N ILE A 78 -1.94 5.64 -12.18
CA ILE A 78 -1.45 6.98 -11.88
C ILE A 78 0.05 6.95 -11.56
N GLY A 79 0.79 7.92 -12.06
CA GLY A 79 2.18 8.18 -11.66
C GLY A 79 2.25 8.80 -10.27
N VAL A 80 3.33 8.53 -9.57
CA VAL A 80 3.50 8.94 -8.16
C VAL A 80 3.48 10.46 -8.00
N GLU A 81 4.02 11.23 -8.93
CA GLU A 81 4.02 12.70 -8.85
C GLU A 81 2.61 13.27 -9.02
N ASN A 82 1.83 12.77 -10.00
CA ASN A 82 0.43 13.17 -10.16
C ASN A 82 -0.40 12.81 -8.91
N LEU A 83 -0.11 11.67 -8.28
CA LEU A 83 -0.77 11.30 -7.03
C LEU A 83 -0.39 12.25 -5.89
N ARG A 84 0.87 12.70 -5.80
CA ARG A 84 1.29 13.68 -4.79
C ARG A 84 0.50 14.98 -4.89
N ASP A 85 0.27 15.46 -6.11
CA ASP A 85 -0.51 16.68 -6.34
C ASP A 85 -1.97 16.54 -5.91
N MET A 86 -2.53 15.32 -5.99
CA MET A 86 -3.89 15.05 -5.56
C MET A 86 -4.06 14.84 -4.04
N LEU A 87 -3.01 14.46 -3.30
CA LEU A 87 -3.10 14.11 -1.87
C LEU A 87 -3.81 15.16 -1.01
N PRO A 88 -3.57 16.48 -1.17
CA PRO A 88 -4.22 17.49 -0.34
C PRO A 88 -5.74 17.49 -0.42
N ASP A 89 -6.29 17.11 -1.58
CA ASP A 89 -7.73 17.18 -1.88
C ASP A 89 -8.46 15.86 -1.59
N LEU A 90 -7.71 14.81 -1.22
CA LEU A 90 -8.32 13.51 -0.93
C LEU A 90 -9.05 13.48 0.40
N GLU A 91 -10.16 12.74 0.43
CA GLU A 91 -10.91 12.46 1.65
C GLU A 91 -10.05 11.76 2.72
N SER A 92 -10.39 12.01 3.99
CA SER A 92 -9.63 11.52 5.14
C SER A 92 -9.43 9.99 5.18
N GLY A 93 -10.35 9.20 4.62
CA GLY A 93 -10.23 7.74 4.55
C GLY A 93 -9.30 7.24 3.43
N MET A 94 -9.21 7.97 2.31
CA MET A 94 -8.39 7.59 1.16
C MET A 94 -6.95 8.11 1.26
N ARG A 95 -6.77 9.32 1.80
CA ARG A 95 -5.45 9.95 1.92
C ARG A 95 -4.38 9.06 2.55
N PRO A 96 -4.58 8.42 3.73
CA PRO A 96 -3.54 7.58 4.33
C PRO A 96 -3.12 6.40 3.45
N LYS A 97 -4.04 5.84 2.67
CA LYS A 97 -3.78 4.73 1.75
C LYS A 97 -2.93 5.18 0.56
N MET A 98 -3.25 6.34 -0.01
CA MET A 98 -2.49 6.92 -1.11
C MET A 98 -1.12 7.42 -0.65
N GLU A 99 -1.00 8.00 0.55
CA GLU A 99 0.29 8.31 1.17
C GLU A 99 1.16 7.06 1.40
N ALA A 100 0.53 5.94 1.77
CA ALA A 100 1.24 4.66 1.89
C ALA A 100 1.74 4.15 0.53
N CYS A 101 0.94 4.29 -0.54
CA CYS A 101 1.38 3.97 -1.91
C CYS A 101 2.58 4.83 -2.33
N VAL A 102 2.51 6.16 -2.13
CA VAL A 102 3.63 7.06 -2.41
C VAL A 102 4.89 6.63 -1.67
N ARG A 103 4.77 6.37 -0.36
CA ARG A 103 5.90 5.93 0.47
C ARG A 103 6.51 4.62 0.01
N ALA A 104 5.69 3.66 -0.44
CA ALA A 104 6.18 2.39 -0.97
C ALA A 104 6.96 2.59 -2.28
N ILE A 105 6.43 3.39 -3.21
CA ILE A 105 7.11 3.72 -4.48
C ILE A 105 8.43 4.44 -4.22
N ASP A 106 8.46 5.43 -3.32
CA ASP A 106 9.69 6.13 -2.91
C ASP A 106 10.72 5.18 -2.27
N GLY A 107 10.25 4.17 -1.58
CA GLY A 107 11.06 3.10 -1.00
C GLY A 107 11.55 2.06 -2.01
N GLY A 108 11.24 2.20 -3.30
CA GLY A 108 11.70 1.33 -4.38
C GLY A 108 10.75 0.18 -4.74
N VAL A 109 9.54 0.13 -4.18
CA VAL A 109 8.52 -0.84 -4.61
C VAL A 109 8.03 -0.44 -6.00
N PRO A 110 8.10 -1.32 -7.02
CA PRO A 110 7.78 -0.95 -8.41
C PRO A 110 6.30 -0.59 -8.64
N GLN A 111 5.38 -1.14 -7.85
CA GLN A 111 3.94 -0.94 -8.01
C GLN A 111 3.23 -1.00 -6.66
N ALA A 112 2.28 -0.09 -6.46
CA ALA A 112 1.37 -0.13 -5.32
C ALA A 112 -0.08 -0.08 -5.83
N HIS A 113 -0.94 -0.92 -5.25
CA HIS A 113 -2.32 -1.09 -5.71
C HIS A 113 -3.29 -0.83 -4.56
N VAL A 114 -4.39 -0.16 -4.86
CA VAL A 114 -5.54 0.01 -3.95
C VAL A 114 -6.77 -0.58 -4.61
N ILE A 115 -7.39 -1.57 -3.98
CA ILE A 115 -8.49 -2.35 -4.54
C ILE A 115 -9.59 -2.64 -3.51
N ASP A 116 -10.81 -2.89 -3.98
CA ASP A 116 -11.92 -3.32 -3.12
C ASP A 116 -11.72 -4.77 -2.66
N GLY A 117 -11.35 -4.95 -1.40
CA GLY A 117 -11.14 -6.26 -0.79
C GLY A 117 -12.41 -7.07 -0.55
N ARG A 118 -13.60 -6.46 -0.69
CA ARG A 118 -14.89 -7.16 -0.54
C ARG A 118 -15.29 -7.93 -1.79
N LYS A 119 -14.69 -7.61 -2.95
CA LYS A 119 -14.96 -8.31 -4.20
C LYS A 119 -14.27 -9.66 -4.21
N PRO A 120 -14.98 -10.77 -4.55
CA PRO A 120 -14.36 -12.07 -4.66
C PRO A 120 -13.20 -12.05 -5.66
N HIS A 121 -12.07 -12.67 -5.28
CA HIS A 121 -10.88 -12.80 -6.12
C HIS A 121 -10.26 -11.46 -6.58
N SER A 122 -10.50 -10.36 -5.86
CA SER A 122 -10.01 -9.02 -6.23
C SER A 122 -8.48 -8.99 -6.44
N ILE A 123 -7.71 -9.62 -5.56
CA ILE A 123 -6.23 -9.68 -5.68
C ILE A 123 -5.82 -10.40 -6.97
N LEU A 124 -6.45 -11.53 -7.29
CA LEU A 124 -6.14 -12.29 -8.50
C LEU A 124 -6.47 -11.49 -9.76
N ASN A 125 -7.63 -10.84 -9.77
CA ASN A 125 -8.05 -9.99 -10.89
C ASN A 125 -7.10 -8.80 -11.09
N GLU A 126 -6.66 -8.13 -10.02
CA GLU A 126 -5.73 -7.00 -10.10
C GLU A 126 -4.35 -7.42 -10.58
N ILE A 127 -3.82 -8.53 -10.06
CA ILE A 127 -2.43 -8.92 -10.31
C ILE A 127 -2.26 -9.66 -11.64
N PHE A 128 -3.24 -10.48 -12.03
CA PHE A 128 -3.11 -11.39 -13.16
C PHE A 128 -3.90 -10.98 -14.42
N THR A 129 -4.62 -9.86 -14.40
CA THR A 129 -5.27 -9.32 -15.60
C THR A 129 -4.69 -7.98 -16.01
N SER A 130 -4.67 -7.69 -17.31
CA SER A 130 -4.16 -6.43 -17.84
C SER A 130 -5.08 -5.24 -17.55
N ALA A 131 -6.37 -5.48 -17.35
CA ALA A 131 -7.36 -4.44 -17.08
C ALA A 131 -7.32 -3.95 -15.63
N GLY A 132 -6.94 -4.84 -14.68
CA GLY A 132 -7.06 -4.56 -13.25
C GLY A 132 -8.50 -4.31 -12.80
N ILE A 133 -8.70 -4.02 -11.54
CA ILE A 133 -10.02 -3.67 -10.98
C ILE A 133 -9.98 -2.48 -10.03
N GLY A 134 -8.81 -1.94 -9.73
CA GLY A 134 -8.59 -0.84 -8.81
C GLY A 134 -7.69 0.24 -9.37
N THR A 135 -6.92 0.87 -8.49
CA THR A 135 -5.93 1.89 -8.85
C THR A 135 -4.52 1.36 -8.63
N MET A 136 -3.70 1.42 -9.67
CA MET A 136 -2.28 1.12 -9.61
C MET A 136 -1.46 2.42 -9.62
N VAL A 137 -0.61 2.57 -8.62
CA VAL A 137 0.38 3.63 -8.50
C VAL A 137 1.74 3.11 -8.94
N MET A 138 2.47 3.86 -9.73
CA MET A 138 3.77 3.48 -10.29
C MET A 138 4.72 4.68 -10.31
N PRO A 139 6.04 4.44 -10.38
CA PRO A 139 6.99 5.52 -10.67
C PRO A 139 6.62 6.24 -11.96
N ASP A 140 6.91 7.53 -12.05
CA ASP A 140 6.73 8.26 -13.31
C ASP A 140 7.75 7.75 -14.36
N GLU A 141 7.31 7.67 -15.60
CA GLU A 141 8.22 7.36 -16.70
C GLU A 141 9.20 8.53 -16.88
N GLY A 142 10.50 8.25 -16.73
CA GLY A 142 11.56 9.23 -16.88
C GLY A 142 11.77 9.69 -18.34
#